data_d21b522bff12a583400f70708ccb8faa
#
_entry.id   d21b522bff12a583400f70708ccb8faa
#
_cell.length_a   1.000
_cell.length_b   1.000
_cell.length_c   1.000
_cell.angle_alpha   90.00
_cell.angle_beta   90.00
_cell.angle_gamma   90.00
#
_symmetry.space_group_name_H-M   'P 1'
#
loop_
_entity.id
_entity.type
_entity.pdbx_description
1 polymer ?
#
loop_
_entity_poly.entity_id
_entity_poly.type
_entity_poly.pdbx_seq_one_letter_code
_entity_poly.pdbx_strand_id
1 'polypeptide(L)'
;SGVMGGKVSHEFMVPAKDGEDVVKVGSENVNAIEVGHIFKLGTKYSAALGANFLDAKGNLKPIIMGCYGIGVSRLISGVIEQNNDQDGIIWPQEIAPYKVMILVLDAGDKKIMDLALSVYQELEKSGIEPLLDDRDERPGVKFKDADLLGIPLQVIVGKNSLKDKTLELKTRRDQQKIIKPKEEILREIKQRING
;
A
#
# COMPACT_ATOMS: atom_id res chain seq x y z
N SER A 1 23.11 -16.98 9.06
CA SER A 1 23.46 -16.41 7.72
C SER A 1 23.19 -17.39 6.56
N GLY A 2 22.69 -18.58 6.85
CA GLY A 2 22.24 -19.57 5.87
C GLY A 2 23.25 -19.85 4.74
N VAL A 3 22.71 -20.19 3.55
CA VAL A 3 23.47 -20.53 2.34
C VAL A 3 24.34 -19.39 1.84
N MET A 4 23.89 -18.14 1.94
CA MET A 4 24.64 -16.94 1.54
C MET A 4 25.95 -16.82 2.31
N GLY A 5 25.98 -17.22 3.57
CA GLY A 5 27.16 -17.15 4.43
C GLY A 5 27.49 -15.72 4.86
N GLY A 6 28.70 -15.53 5.33
CA GLY A 6 29.17 -14.30 5.95
C GLY A 6 29.27 -14.46 7.47
N LYS A 7 29.86 -13.47 8.14
CA LYS A 7 30.05 -13.52 9.61
C LYS A 7 28.80 -13.07 10.38
N VAL A 8 28.02 -12.18 9.80
CA VAL A 8 26.83 -11.56 10.43
C VAL A 8 25.79 -11.31 9.34
N SER A 9 24.54 -11.60 9.67
CA SER A 9 23.37 -11.18 8.90
C SER A 9 22.30 -10.61 9.83
N HIS A 10 21.43 -9.77 9.29
CA HIS A 10 20.25 -9.26 9.97
C HIS A 10 19.05 -9.43 9.06
N GLU A 11 18.00 -9.99 9.62
CA GLU A 11 16.71 -10.19 8.98
C GLU A 11 15.73 -9.14 9.50
N PHE A 12 14.92 -8.59 8.60
CA PHE A 12 13.82 -7.69 8.92
C PHE A 12 12.53 -8.49 8.84
N MET A 13 11.92 -8.71 10.01
CA MET A 13 10.75 -9.56 10.15
C MET A 13 9.52 -8.74 10.48
N VAL A 14 8.39 -9.06 9.85
CA VAL A 14 7.09 -8.46 10.15
C VAL A 14 6.21 -9.54 10.80
N PRO A 15 5.67 -9.30 12.00
CA PRO A 15 4.71 -10.22 12.60
C PRO A 15 3.53 -10.48 11.67
N ALA A 16 3.16 -11.73 11.47
CA ALA A 16 2.07 -12.14 10.62
C ALA A 16 1.49 -13.45 11.12
N LYS A 17 0.16 -13.55 11.20
CA LYS A 17 -0.52 -14.73 11.75
C LYS A 17 -0.12 -16.02 11.04
N ASP A 18 -0.01 -15.95 9.72
CA ASP A 18 0.33 -17.08 8.85
C ASP A 18 1.78 -16.98 8.33
N GLY A 19 2.68 -16.29 9.09
CA GLY A 19 4.10 -16.17 8.76
C GLY A 19 4.83 -17.52 8.82
N GLU A 20 5.77 -17.72 7.90
CA GLU A 20 6.53 -18.98 7.77
C GLU A 20 7.59 -19.14 8.86
N ASP A 21 8.08 -18.02 9.42
CA ASP A 21 9.12 -18.01 10.43
C ASP A 21 8.55 -17.73 11.83
N VAL A 22 9.27 -18.18 12.85
CA VAL A 22 8.94 -17.87 14.24
C VAL A 22 10.05 -17.01 14.85
N VAL A 23 9.68 -15.82 15.29
CA VAL A 23 10.60 -14.89 15.94
C VAL A 23 10.20 -14.67 17.40
N LYS A 24 11.20 -14.38 18.23
CA LYS A 24 10.96 -14.05 19.64
C LYS A 24 10.82 -12.56 19.81
N VAL A 25 9.65 -12.11 20.27
CA VAL A 25 9.37 -10.71 20.61
C VAL A 25 9.14 -10.61 22.12
N GLY A 26 10.12 -10.10 22.83
CA GLY A 26 10.13 -10.15 24.30
C GLY A 26 10.18 -11.59 24.82
N SER A 27 9.13 -12.03 25.50
CA SER A 27 8.97 -13.40 26.03
C SER A 27 8.15 -14.31 25.12
N GLU A 28 7.54 -13.78 24.05
CA GLU A 28 6.60 -14.51 23.21
C GLU A 28 7.23 -14.96 21.89
N ASN A 29 6.78 -16.11 21.38
CA ASN A 29 7.08 -16.56 20.04
C ASN A 29 5.95 -16.09 19.11
N VAL A 30 6.33 -15.39 18.06
CA VAL A 30 5.40 -14.78 17.10
C VAL A 30 5.74 -15.25 15.69
N ASN A 31 4.74 -15.69 14.93
CA ASN A 31 4.93 -15.95 13.52
C ASN A 31 5.23 -14.64 12.77
N ALA A 32 6.10 -14.72 11.78
CA ALA A 32 6.57 -13.55 11.06
C ALA A 32 6.91 -13.87 9.60
N ILE A 33 6.95 -12.84 8.78
CA ILE A 33 7.37 -12.87 7.37
C ILE A 33 8.68 -12.12 7.25
N GLU A 34 9.71 -12.74 6.64
CA GLU A 34 10.96 -12.06 6.28
C GLU A 34 10.72 -11.11 5.10
N VAL A 35 10.86 -9.82 5.33
CA VAL A 35 10.68 -8.78 4.30
C VAL A 35 11.99 -8.20 3.77
N GLY A 36 13.09 -8.43 4.46
CA GLY A 36 14.40 -7.98 4.02
C GLY A 36 15.52 -8.65 4.78
N HIS A 37 16.71 -8.67 4.16
CA HIS A 37 17.89 -9.30 4.73
C HIS A 37 19.15 -8.56 4.31
N ILE A 38 20.07 -8.38 5.24
CA ILE A 38 21.40 -7.84 4.97
C ILE A 38 22.47 -8.79 5.48
N PHE A 39 23.55 -8.91 4.72
CA PHE A 39 24.66 -9.81 4.98
C PHE A 39 25.99 -9.07 4.95
N LYS A 40 26.85 -9.32 5.94
CA LYS A 40 28.27 -8.93 5.90
C LYS A 40 29.08 -10.10 5.36
N LEU A 41 29.21 -10.17 4.05
CA LEU A 41 29.85 -11.30 3.33
C LEU A 41 31.40 -11.33 3.48
N GLY A 42 32.00 -10.19 3.81
CA GLY A 42 33.44 -10.07 3.86
C GLY A 42 34.07 -10.31 2.49
N THR A 43 35.06 -11.17 2.42
CA THR A 43 35.78 -11.51 1.16
C THR A 43 35.40 -12.88 0.59
N LYS A 44 34.33 -13.51 1.09
CA LYS A 44 33.94 -14.87 0.69
C LYS A 44 33.83 -15.05 -0.83
N TYR A 45 33.16 -14.13 -1.50
CA TYR A 45 32.94 -14.19 -2.94
C TYR A 45 34.00 -13.43 -3.73
N SER A 46 34.45 -12.27 -3.27
CA SER A 46 35.46 -11.47 -3.95
C SER A 46 36.78 -12.19 -4.09
N ALA A 47 37.22 -12.90 -3.06
CA ALA A 47 38.46 -13.69 -3.12
C ALA A 47 38.34 -14.83 -4.17
N ALA A 48 37.21 -15.54 -4.19
CA ALA A 48 36.98 -16.64 -5.14
C ALA A 48 36.86 -16.13 -6.60
N LEU A 49 36.34 -14.92 -6.81
CA LEU A 49 36.17 -14.29 -8.13
C LEU A 49 37.38 -13.47 -8.56
N GLY A 50 38.43 -13.35 -7.73
CA GLY A 50 39.58 -12.49 -8.01
C GLY A 50 39.23 -10.99 -8.04
N ALA A 51 38.10 -10.59 -7.43
CA ALA A 51 37.67 -9.18 -7.37
C ALA A 51 38.49 -8.42 -6.31
N ASN A 52 39.53 -7.75 -6.77
CA ASN A 52 40.53 -7.11 -5.93
C ASN A 52 40.59 -5.60 -6.18
N PHE A 53 41.18 -4.87 -5.23
CA PHE A 53 41.52 -3.46 -5.36
C PHE A 53 42.94 -3.22 -4.82
N LEU A 54 43.57 -2.14 -5.22
CA LEU A 54 44.83 -1.69 -4.65
C LEU A 54 44.54 -0.76 -3.46
N ASP A 55 45.10 -1.09 -2.31
CA ASP A 55 45.04 -0.21 -1.13
C ASP A 55 45.94 1.03 -1.30
N ALA A 56 45.89 1.96 -0.35
CA ALA A 56 46.66 3.19 -0.38
C ALA A 56 48.20 2.97 -0.42
N LYS A 57 48.64 1.73 -0.12
CA LYS A 57 50.07 1.33 -0.17
C LYS A 57 50.43 0.54 -1.44
N GLY A 58 49.47 0.40 -2.37
CA GLY A 58 49.64 -0.36 -3.61
C GLY A 58 49.53 -1.88 -3.43
N ASN A 59 49.05 -2.40 -2.29
CA ASN A 59 48.86 -3.84 -2.10
C ASN A 59 47.52 -4.29 -2.66
N LEU A 60 47.53 -5.42 -3.37
CA LEU A 60 46.32 -6.04 -3.90
C LEU A 60 45.53 -6.72 -2.74
N LYS A 61 44.25 -6.36 -2.59
CA LYS A 61 43.36 -6.90 -1.55
C LYS A 61 41.99 -7.25 -2.13
N PRO A 62 41.36 -8.34 -1.65
CA PRO A 62 40.00 -8.66 -2.04
C PRO A 62 39.03 -7.56 -1.55
N ILE A 63 38.03 -7.24 -2.38
CA ILE A 63 36.96 -6.29 -2.03
C ILE A 63 36.12 -6.87 -0.88
N ILE A 64 35.84 -6.05 0.13
CA ILE A 64 34.88 -6.40 1.19
C ILE A 64 33.47 -6.20 0.67
N MET A 65 32.65 -7.23 0.76
CA MET A 65 31.29 -7.28 0.18
C MET A 65 30.22 -7.26 1.26
N GLY A 66 29.13 -6.56 0.96
CA GLY A 66 27.83 -6.72 1.59
C GLY A 66 26.79 -7.18 0.57
N CYS A 67 25.69 -7.74 1.05
CA CYS A 67 24.53 -8.08 0.24
C CYS A 67 23.26 -7.57 0.94
N TYR A 68 22.33 -7.03 0.17
CA TYR A 68 21.11 -6.42 0.66
C TYR A 68 19.95 -6.92 -0.19
N GLY A 69 18.94 -7.48 0.47
CA GLY A 69 17.75 -7.96 -0.20
C GLY A 69 16.48 -7.39 0.42
N ILE A 70 15.50 -7.04 -0.41
CA ILE A 70 14.16 -6.66 -0.01
C ILE A 70 13.17 -7.50 -0.80
N GLY A 71 12.26 -8.18 -0.11
CA GLY A 71 11.16 -8.91 -0.72
C GLY A 71 10.00 -7.98 -1.06
N VAL A 72 10.05 -7.30 -2.21
CA VAL A 72 9.05 -6.27 -2.58
C VAL A 72 7.62 -6.83 -2.57
N SER A 73 7.40 -8.03 -3.11
CA SER A 73 6.08 -8.68 -3.06
C SER A 73 5.69 -9.11 -1.64
N ARG A 74 6.64 -9.52 -0.81
CA ARG A 74 6.38 -9.86 0.60
C ARG A 74 6.03 -8.65 1.44
N LEU A 75 6.53 -7.45 1.08
CA LEU A 75 6.13 -6.20 1.74
C LEU A 75 4.63 -5.98 1.63
N ILE A 76 4.01 -6.28 0.48
CA ILE A 76 2.56 -6.18 0.30
C ILE A 76 1.84 -7.04 1.34
N SER A 77 2.23 -8.32 1.47
CA SER A 77 1.64 -9.23 2.46
C SER A 77 1.86 -8.71 3.88
N GLY A 78 3.07 -8.27 4.21
CA GLY A 78 3.37 -7.70 5.53
C GLY A 78 2.54 -6.46 5.85
N VAL A 79 2.32 -5.59 4.88
CA VAL A 79 1.46 -4.40 5.05
C VAL A 79 0.02 -4.81 5.30
N ILE A 80 -0.53 -5.75 4.53
CA ILE A 80 -1.90 -6.23 4.68
C ILE A 80 -2.10 -6.89 6.04
N GLU A 81 -1.17 -7.76 6.47
CA GLU A 81 -1.21 -8.41 7.78
C GLU A 81 -1.24 -7.43 8.96
N GLN A 82 -0.61 -6.28 8.81
CA GLN A 82 -0.57 -5.23 9.84
C GLN A 82 -1.71 -4.22 9.73
N ASN A 83 -2.43 -4.19 8.60
CA ASN A 83 -3.44 -3.18 8.30
C ASN A 83 -4.68 -3.81 7.68
N ASN A 84 -5.47 -4.49 8.50
CA ASN A 84 -6.74 -5.09 8.09
C ASN A 84 -7.74 -5.07 9.25
N ASP A 85 -8.99 -5.31 8.94
CA ASP A 85 -10.06 -5.62 9.87
C ASP A 85 -10.97 -6.75 9.30
N GLN A 86 -12.12 -7.00 9.94
CA GLN A 86 -13.09 -8.01 9.49
C GLN A 86 -13.69 -7.72 8.10
N ASP A 87 -13.63 -6.47 7.63
CA ASP A 87 -14.22 -6.03 6.36
C ASP A 87 -13.19 -6.03 5.22
N GLY A 88 -11.91 -6.15 5.53
CA GLY A 88 -10.84 -6.22 4.52
C GLY A 88 -9.60 -5.40 4.83
N ILE A 89 -8.90 -5.00 3.78
CA ILE A 89 -7.63 -4.27 3.87
C ILE A 89 -7.89 -2.82 4.33
N ILE A 90 -6.90 -2.25 5.03
CA ILE A 90 -6.84 -0.83 5.39
C ILE A 90 -5.50 -0.27 4.91
N TRP A 91 -5.38 0.06 3.63
CA TRP A 91 -4.12 0.55 3.09
C TRP A 91 -3.66 1.83 3.81
N PRO A 92 -2.38 1.91 4.23
CA PRO A 92 -1.73 3.18 4.48
C PRO A 92 -1.74 4.01 3.19
N GLN A 93 -2.05 5.30 3.31
CA GLN A 93 -2.30 6.16 2.16
C GLN A 93 -1.09 6.30 1.22
N GLU A 94 0.12 6.21 1.79
CA GLU A 94 1.40 6.36 1.07
C GLU A 94 1.65 5.25 0.06
N ILE A 95 1.14 4.04 0.35
CA ILE A 95 1.40 2.82 -0.43
C ILE A 95 0.12 2.19 -0.98
N ALA A 96 -1.01 2.85 -0.81
CA ALA A 96 -2.27 2.41 -1.42
C ALA A 96 -2.16 2.38 -2.95
N PRO A 97 -2.61 1.29 -3.62
CA PRO A 97 -2.57 1.19 -5.08
C PRO A 97 -3.39 2.29 -5.76
N TYR A 98 -4.49 2.67 -5.14
CA TYR A 98 -5.30 3.85 -5.44
C TYR A 98 -5.61 4.56 -4.13
N LYS A 99 -5.54 5.89 -4.14
CA LYS A 99 -5.84 6.69 -2.94
C LYS A 99 -7.31 7.01 -2.81
N VAL A 100 -8.03 7.02 -3.92
CA VAL A 100 -9.45 7.36 -4.02
C VAL A 100 -10.18 6.31 -4.84
N MET A 101 -11.38 5.91 -4.38
CA MET A 101 -12.33 5.11 -5.14
C MET A 101 -13.63 5.90 -5.29
N ILE A 102 -14.21 5.91 -6.49
CA ILE A 102 -15.49 6.52 -6.78
C ILE A 102 -16.52 5.41 -6.95
N LEU A 103 -17.53 5.38 -6.09
CA LEU A 103 -18.61 4.40 -6.10
C LEU A 103 -19.85 4.99 -6.78
N VAL A 104 -20.18 4.51 -7.98
CA VAL A 104 -21.38 4.91 -8.72
C VAL A 104 -22.53 4.00 -8.30
N LEU A 105 -23.48 4.51 -7.50
CA LEU A 105 -24.54 3.68 -6.90
C LEU A 105 -25.65 3.27 -7.90
N ASP A 106 -25.77 3.95 -9.02
CA ASP A 106 -26.73 3.65 -10.10
C ASP A 106 -26.04 3.97 -11.43
N ALA A 107 -25.32 2.99 -11.95
CA ALA A 107 -24.53 3.13 -13.18
C ALA A 107 -25.41 3.26 -14.43
N GLY A 108 -26.68 2.82 -14.35
CA GLY A 108 -27.66 2.98 -15.42
C GLY A 108 -28.21 4.41 -15.54
N ASP A 109 -28.14 5.23 -14.49
CA ASP A 109 -28.55 6.63 -14.56
C ASP A 109 -27.42 7.49 -15.16
N LYS A 110 -27.65 7.96 -16.38
CA LYS A 110 -26.66 8.79 -17.10
C LYS A 110 -26.21 10.03 -16.32
N LYS A 111 -27.11 10.69 -15.58
CA LYS A 111 -26.75 11.90 -14.83
C LYS A 111 -25.85 11.60 -13.66
N ILE A 112 -26.06 10.45 -13.00
CA ILE A 112 -25.18 9.98 -11.90
C ILE A 112 -23.81 9.63 -12.47
N MET A 113 -23.78 8.92 -13.61
CA MET A 113 -22.53 8.57 -14.28
C MET A 113 -21.78 9.82 -14.76
N ASP A 114 -22.46 10.78 -15.37
CA ASP A 114 -21.84 12.04 -15.83
C ASP A 114 -21.23 12.82 -14.64
N LEU A 115 -21.92 12.84 -13.49
CA LEU A 115 -21.38 13.44 -12.27
C LEU A 115 -20.14 12.71 -11.77
N ALA A 116 -20.17 11.37 -11.71
CA ALA A 116 -19.04 10.55 -11.28
C ALA A 116 -17.83 10.74 -12.20
N LEU A 117 -18.04 10.75 -13.51
CA LEU A 117 -16.99 11.01 -14.49
C LEU A 117 -16.41 12.43 -14.37
N SER A 118 -17.25 13.42 -14.02
CA SER A 118 -16.74 14.77 -13.76
C SER A 118 -15.82 14.83 -12.52
N VAL A 119 -16.15 14.07 -11.48
CA VAL A 119 -15.29 13.93 -10.27
C VAL A 119 -13.99 13.22 -10.64
N TYR A 120 -14.08 12.13 -11.40
CA TYR A 120 -12.93 11.37 -11.87
C TYR A 120 -11.93 12.27 -12.62
N GLN A 121 -12.43 12.99 -13.64
CA GLN A 121 -11.60 13.88 -14.46
C GLN A 121 -10.95 15.03 -13.67
N GLU A 122 -11.63 15.56 -12.67
CA GLU A 122 -11.07 16.62 -11.83
C GLU A 122 -9.98 16.13 -10.87
N LEU A 123 -10.12 14.91 -10.37
CA LEU A 123 -9.06 14.25 -9.58
C LEU A 123 -7.85 13.93 -10.47
N GLU A 124 -8.08 13.34 -11.65
CA GLU A 124 -7.02 13.00 -12.60
C GLU A 124 -6.24 14.24 -13.05
N LYS A 125 -6.92 15.35 -13.38
CA LYS A 125 -6.27 16.65 -13.67
C LYS A 125 -5.41 17.18 -12.52
N SER A 126 -5.68 16.73 -11.31
CA SER A 126 -4.92 17.11 -10.10
C SER A 126 -3.79 16.13 -9.77
N GLY A 127 -3.51 15.16 -10.67
CA GLY A 127 -2.50 14.14 -10.47
C GLY A 127 -2.91 13.02 -9.51
N ILE A 128 -4.21 12.90 -9.21
CA ILE A 128 -4.77 11.84 -8.38
C ILE A 128 -5.51 10.89 -9.31
N GLU A 129 -4.99 9.67 -9.49
CA GLU A 129 -5.65 8.61 -10.26
C GLU A 129 -6.68 7.89 -9.37
N PRO A 130 -7.99 8.07 -9.59
CA PRO A 130 -9.01 7.36 -8.82
C PRO A 130 -9.38 6.03 -9.48
N LEU A 131 -9.82 5.07 -8.67
CA LEU A 131 -10.50 3.87 -9.15
C LEU A 131 -11.99 4.16 -9.29
N LEU A 132 -12.59 3.91 -10.45
CA LEU A 132 -14.02 4.07 -10.68
C LEU A 132 -14.75 2.72 -10.65
N ASP A 133 -15.73 2.58 -9.76
CA ASP A 133 -16.65 1.45 -9.77
C ASP A 133 -17.95 1.83 -10.49
N ASP A 134 -17.96 1.57 -11.80
CA ASP A 134 -19.06 1.81 -12.72
C ASP A 134 -19.89 0.55 -13.03
N ARG A 135 -19.64 -0.56 -12.32
CA ARG A 135 -20.36 -1.83 -12.51
C ARG A 135 -21.86 -1.64 -12.22
N ASP A 136 -22.69 -2.38 -12.94
CA ASP A 136 -24.13 -2.48 -12.63
C ASP A 136 -24.34 -3.51 -11.48
N GLU A 137 -24.00 -3.09 -10.26
CA GLU A 137 -24.08 -3.89 -9.06
C GLU A 137 -24.84 -3.15 -7.95
N ARG A 138 -25.41 -3.92 -7.02
CA ARG A 138 -26.14 -3.36 -5.87
C ARG A 138 -25.20 -2.53 -5.00
N PRO A 139 -25.66 -1.39 -4.46
CA PRO A 139 -24.84 -0.54 -3.59
C PRO A 139 -24.15 -1.29 -2.45
N GLY A 140 -24.84 -2.25 -1.80
CA GLY A 140 -24.26 -3.05 -0.72
C GLY A 140 -23.08 -3.93 -1.14
N VAL A 141 -23.09 -4.43 -2.39
CA VAL A 141 -21.95 -5.18 -2.96
C VAL A 141 -20.79 -4.23 -3.17
N LYS A 142 -21.02 -3.08 -3.82
CA LYS A 142 -19.99 -2.07 -4.07
C LYS A 142 -19.31 -1.56 -2.78
N PHE A 143 -20.10 -1.33 -1.73
CA PHE A 143 -19.55 -0.93 -0.43
C PHE A 143 -18.67 -2.01 0.19
N LYS A 144 -19.10 -3.28 0.15
CA LYS A 144 -18.31 -4.40 0.66
C LYS A 144 -17.02 -4.61 -0.13
N ASP A 145 -17.10 -4.52 -1.46
CA ASP A 145 -15.93 -4.63 -2.32
C ASP A 145 -14.93 -3.48 -2.07
N ALA A 146 -15.45 -2.25 -1.89
CA ALA A 146 -14.61 -1.10 -1.57
C ALA A 146 -13.89 -1.24 -0.21
N ASP A 147 -14.61 -1.76 0.80
CA ASP A 147 -14.00 -2.01 2.10
C ASP A 147 -13.02 -3.19 2.04
N LEU A 148 -13.32 -4.25 1.27
CA LEU A 148 -12.42 -5.38 1.02
C LEU A 148 -11.12 -4.94 0.33
N LEU A 149 -11.23 -4.14 -0.73
CA LEU A 149 -10.09 -3.57 -1.46
C LEU A 149 -9.28 -2.60 -0.59
N GLY A 150 -9.92 -1.97 0.38
CA GLY A 150 -9.27 -1.14 1.38
C GLY A 150 -8.79 0.22 0.91
N ILE A 151 -9.35 0.76 -0.19
CA ILE A 151 -8.97 2.07 -0.71
C ILE A 151 -9.27 3.16 0.32
N PRO A 152 -8.29 4.02 0.66
CA PRO A 152 -8.38 4.94 1.79
C PRO A 152 -9.56 5.91 1.76
N LEU A 153 -9.85 6.49 0.60
CA LEU A 153 -10.91 7.48 0.41
C LEU A 153 -11.95 6.95 -0.58
N GLN A 154 -13.22 6.97 -0.20
CA GLN A 154 -14.34 6.48 -1.01
C GLN A 154 -15.31 7.64 -1.26
N VAL A 155 -15.48 8.05 -2.52
CA VAL A 155 -16.46 9.05 -2.95
C VAL A 155 -17.71 8.33 -3.42
N ILE A 156 -18.84 8.62 -2.80
CA ILE A 156 -20.11 8.00 -3.11
C ILE A 156 -20.94 8.95 -3.97
N VAL A 157 -21.33 8.46 -5.15
CA VAL A 157 -22.13 9.22 -6.13
C VAL A 157 -23.43 8.46 -6.40
N GLY A 158 -24.57 9.08 -6.05
CA GLY A 158 -25.89 8.48 -6.19
C GLY A 158 -27.00 9.52 -6.37
N LYS A 159 -28.25 9.10 -6.26
CA LYS A 159 -29.44 9.98 -6.44
C LYS A 159 -29.44 11.19 -5.52
N ASN A 160 -28.99 11.02 -4.27
CA ASN A 160 -28.89 12.13 -3.31
C ASN A 160 -27.85 13.15 -3.79
N SER A 161 -26.77 12.72 -4.42
CA SER A 161 -25.74 13.62 -4.94
C SER A 161 -26.28 14.58 -6.01
N LEU A 162 -27.23 14.14 -6.84
CA LEU A 162 -27.90 15.00 -7.82
C LEU A 162 -28.91 15.92 -7.16
N LYS A 163 -29.71 15.38 -6.22
CA LYS A 163 -30.78 16.12 -5.56
C LYS A 163 -30.24 17.25 -4.70
N ASP A 164 -29.26 16.95 -3.86
CA ASP A 164 -28.74 17.84 -2.83
C ASP A 164 -27.48 18.61 -3.28
N LYS A 165 -26.99 18.32 -4.50
CA LYS A 165 -25.75 18.87 -5.08
C LYS A 165 -24.52 18.65 -4.17
N THR A 166 -24.48 17.51 -3.49
CA THR A 166 -23.43 17.13 -2.56
C THR A 166 -22.83 15.78 -2.90
N LEU A 167 -21.63 15.52 -2.45
CA LEU A 167 -21.00 14.20 -2.47
C LEU A 167 -20.75 13.73 -1.05
N GLU A 168 -20.82 12.43 -0.85
CA GLU A 168 -20.37 11.80 0.40
C GLU A 168 -18.94 11.30 0.20
N LEU A 169 -18.03 11.66 1.10
CA LEU A 169 -16.69 11.11 1.21
C LEU A 169 -16.61 10.27 2.48
N LYS A 170 -16.26 8.99 2.33
CA LYS A 170 -16.05 8.04 3.42
C LYS A 170 -14.56 7.69 3.50
N THR A 171 -14.01 7.63 4.71
CA THR A 171 -12.67 7.10 4.96
C THR A 171 -12.73 5.63 5.33
N ARG A 172 -11.81 4.81 4.80
CA ARG A 172 -11.78 3.36 5.06
C ARG A 172 -11.36 3.04 6.50
N ARG A 173 -10.36 3.71 7.04
CA ARG A 173 -9.74 3.39 8.33
C ARG A 173 -10.69 3.58 9.52
N ASP A 174 -11.34 4.71 9.59
CA ASP A 174 -12.16 5.14 10.73
C ASP A 174 -13.66 5.23 10.41
N GLN A 175 -14.03 4.87 9.17
CA GLN A 175 -15.40 4.87 8.66
C GLN A 175 -16.11 6.24 8.77
N GLN A 176 -15.35 7.33 8.96
CA GLN A 176 -15.91 8.67 9.00
C GLN A 176 -16.51 9.06 7.66
N LYS A 177 -17.62 9.80 7.73
CA LYS A 177 -18.35 10.30 6.57
C LYS A 177 -18.53 11.79 6.66
N ILE A 178 -18.28 12.46 5.54
CA ILE A 178 -18.61 13.87 5.37
C ILE A 178 -19.43 14.04 4.11
N ILE A 179 -20.41 14.93 4.17
CA ILE A 179 -21.27 15.28 3.04
C ILE A 179 -21.13 16.76 2.79
N LYS A 180 -20.63 17.11 1.61
CA LYS A 180 -20.34 18.49 1.23
C LYS A 180 -20.55 18.70 -0.27
N PRO A 181 -20.66 19.97 -0.75
CA PRO A 181 -20.60 20.27 -2.18
C PRO A 181 -19.38 19.65 -2.87
N LYS A 182 -19.51 19.33 -4.15
CA LYS A 182 -18.45 18.64 -4.93
C LYS A 182 -17.08 19.32 -4.80
N GLU A 183 -17.04 20.64 -4.93
CA GLU A 183 -15.79 21.43 -4.89
C GLU A 183 -15.10 21.34 -3.53
N GLU A 184 -15.88 21.25 -2.45
CA GLU A 184 -15.34 21.08 -1.09
C GLU A 184 -14.82 19.66 -0.87
N ILE A 185 -15.52 18.63 -1.37
CA ILE A 185 -15.05 17.23 -1.31
C ILE A 185 -13.74 17.08 -2.08
N LEU A 186 -13.64 17.64 -3.26
CA LEU A 186 -12.40 17.61 -4.05
C LEU A 186 -11.23 18.31 -3.34
N ARG A 187 -11.51 19.43 -2.67
CA ARG A 187 -10.52 20.13 -1.86
C ARG A 187 -10.07 19.30 -0.66
N GLU A 188 -11.01 18.69 0.05
CA GLU A 188 -10.76 17.80 1.19
C GLU A 188 -9.89 16.60 0.79
N ILE A 189 -10.21 15.96 -0.35
CA ILE A 189 -9.41 14.85 -0.89
C ILE A 189 -7.97 15.28 -1.14
N LYS A 190 -7.78 16.42 -1.82
CA LYS A 190 -6.44 16.96 -2.12
C LYS A 190 -5.64 17.28 -0.85
N GLN A 191 -6.29 17.85 0.16
CA GLN A 191 -5.65 18.12 1.44
C GLN A 191 -5.21 16.83 2.14
N ARG A 192 -6.07 15.82 2.19
CA ARG A 192 -5.75 14.53 2.82
C ARG A 192 -4.64 13.76 2.10
N ILE A 193 -4.53 13.90 0.77
CA ILE A 193 -3.52 13.17 -0.02
C ILE A 193 -2.14 13.85 0.03
N ASN A 194 -2.09 15.17 0.16
CA ASN A 194 -0.86 15.96 0.07
C ASN A 194 -0.34 16.44 1.44
N GLY A 195 -1.10 16.26 2.49
CA GLY A 195 -0.72 16.60 3.87
C GLY A 195 -0.14 15.42 4.59
#